data_c404e97ec48bf5eb015720d60c4381f2
#
_entry.id   c404e97ec48bf5eb015720d60c4381f2
#
_cell.length_a   1.000
_cell.length_b   1.000
_cell.length_c   1.000
_cell.angle_alpha   90.00
_cell.angle_beta   90.00
_cell.angle_gamma   90.00
#
_symmetry.space_group_name_H-M   'P 1'
#
loop_
_entity.id
_entity.type
_entity.pdbx_description
1 polymer ?
#
loop_
_entity_poly.entity_id
_entity_poly.type
_entity_poly.pdbx_seq_one_letter_code
_entity_poly.pdbx_strand_id
1 'polypeptide(L)'
;MDASTPAEYHVVEARRGREFVLRLTTGADVCLAVQKFAQDHDIRFAKIHAAFMGGLQPARYLMWTPDTRDPQNWHNESPATTQNLSMVLSMSGMIHPRPTEGGGEEPFAAIHFVIGGAWDVPAVGGHLLDGSIVKGVVEVFITEILGLDVLYPTQKQVDPHTDEFPENWYQEVG
;
A
#
# COMPACT_ATOMS: atom_id res chain seq x y z
N MET A 1 -28.95 -16.82 -22.72
CA MET A 1 -27.51 -16.81 -22.42
C MET A 1 -27.09 -15.35 -22.52
N ASP A 2 -26.97 -14.70 -21.40
CA ASP A 2 -26.51 -13.32 -21.38
C ASP A 2 -25.06 -13.31 -21.87
N ALA A 3 -24.82 -12.49 -22.90
CA ALA A 3 -23.48 -12.18 -23.34
C ALA A 3 -22.79 -11.50 -22.15
N SER A 4 -21.79 -12.16 -21.55
CA SER A 4 -20.97 -11.54 -20.52
C SER A 4 -20.42 -10.23 -21.09
N THR A 5 -20.70 -9.15 -20.40
CA THR A 5 -20.07 -7.86 -20.71
C THR A 5 -18.56 -8.10 -20.70
N PRO A 6 -17.83 -7.69 -21.74
CA PRO A 6 -16.38 -7.82 -21.73
C PRO A 6 -15.82 -7.12 -20.49
N ALA A 7 -14.84 -7.71 -19.85
CA ALA A 7 -14.15 -7.05 -18.75
C ALA A 7 -13.51 -5.76 -19.28
N GLU A 8 -13.92 -4.62 -18.76
CA GLU A 8 -13.29 -3.34 -19.08
C GLU A 8 -12.01 -3.21 -18.28
N TYR A 9 -10.97 -2.71 -18.91
CA TYR A 9 -9.70 -2.40 -18.26
C TYR A 9 -9.10 -1.14 -18.87
N HIS A 10 -8.35 -0.42 -18.04
CA HIS A 10 -7.50 0.67 -18.50
C HIS A 10 -6.04 0.22 -18.45
N VAL A 11 -5.28 0.53 -19.49
CA VAL A 11 -3.87 0.18 -19.59
C VAL A 11 -3.04 1.42 -19.86
N VAL A 12 -1.94 1.52 -19.12
CA VAL A 12 -0.92 2.55 -19.31
C VAL A 12 0.43 1.85 -19.40
N GLU A 13 1.23 2.20 -20.41
CA GLU A 13 2.58 1.69 -20.51
C GLU A 13 3.51 2.41 -19.55
N ALA A 14 4.33 1.65 -18.83
CA ALA A 14 5.26 2.18 -17.86
C ALA A 14 6.66 1.61 -18.08
N ARG A 15 7.68 2.35 -17.67
CA ARG A 15 9.08 1.96 -17.78
C ARG A 15 9.67 1.67 -16.42
N ARG A 16 10.55 0.69 -16.36
CA ARG A 16 11.31 0.37 -15.16
C ARG A 16 12.41 1.41 -14.95
N GLY A 17 12.49 1.94 -13.74
CA GLY A 17 13.54 2.83 -13.29
C GLY A 17 14.59 2.13 -12.42
N ARG A 18 15.00 2.78 -11.34
CA ARG A 18 16.03 2.31 -10.40
C ARG A 18 15.51 1.14 -9.54
N GLU A 19 16.43 0.30 -9.11
CA GLU A 19 16.16 -0.80 -8.18
C GLU A 19 16.80 -0.53 -6.83
N PHE A 20 16.09 -0.86 -5.75
CA PHE A 20 16.55 -0.63 -4.39
C PHE A 20 16.25 -1.81 -3.48
N VAL A 21 17.14 -2.02 -2.52
CA VAL A 21 16.87 -2.84 -1.34
C VAL A 21 16.96 -1.91 -0.14
N LEU A 22 15.82 -1.64 0.47
CA LEU A 22 15.72 -0.81 1.66
C LEU A 22 15.75 -1.69 2.90
N ARG A 23 16.79 -1.56 3.72
CA ARG A 23 16.94 -2.32 4.95
C ARG A 23 16.50 -1.51 6.15
N LEU A 24 15.39 -1.91 6.75
CA LEU A 24 14.81 -1.32 7.95
C LEU A 24 15.27 -2.08 9.18
N THR A 25 15.71 -1.36 10.21
CA THR A 25 16.18 -1.94 11.46
C THR A 25 15.17 -1.78 12.58
N THR A 26 15.37 -2.47 13.69
CA THR A 26 14.51 -2.42 14.87
C THR A 26 14.20 -0.98 15.27
N GLY A 27 12.92 -0.70 15.47
CA GLY A 27 12.39 0.60 15.84
C GLY A 27 11.95 1.48 14.67
N ALA A 28 12.29 1.12 13.43
CA ALA A 28 11.80 1.83 12.27
C ALA A 28 10.29 1.58 12.07
N ASP A 29 9.55 2.64 11.79
CA ASP A 29 8.19 2.54 11.26
C ASP A 29 8.27 2.24 9.76
N VAL A 30 7.62 1.16 9.31
CA VAL A 30 7.73 0.69 7.94
C VAL A 30 7.20 1.72 6.94
N CYS A 31 5.98 2.23 7.17
CA CYS A 31 5.34 3.15 6.24
C CYS A 31 6.11 4.48 6.17
N LEU A 32 6.43 5.05 7.32
CA LEU A 32 7.14 6.33 7.39
C LEU A 32 8.57 6.22 6.82
N ALA A 33 9.25 5.09 7.04
CA ALA A 33 10.59 4.89 6.49
C ALA A 33 10.57 4.74 4.97
N VAL A 34 9.59 4.03 4.40
CA VAL A 34 9.42 3.91 2.95
C VAL A 34 9.05 5.25 2.31
N GLN A 35 8.16 6.02 2.95
CA GLN A 35 7.80 7.37 2.48
C GLN A 35 9.00 8.32 2.51
N LYS A 36 9.74 8.32 3.63
CA LYS A 36 10.96 9.12 3.74
C LYS A 36 12.02 8.73 2.70
N PHE A 37 12.23 7.43 2.49
CA PHE A 37 13.13 6.94 1.44
C PHE A 37 12.71 7.47 0.06
N ALA A 38 11.42 7.43 -0.26
CA ALA A 38 10.92 7.95 -1.53
C ALA A 38 11.17 9.46 -1.67
N GLN A 39 10.97 10.22 -0.60
CA GLN A 39 11.25 11.64 -0.57
C GLN A 39 12.75 11.95 -0.73
N ASP A 40 13.62 11.25 0.01
CA ASP A 40 15.08 11.47 -0.03
C ASP A 40 15.69 11.13 -1.40
N HIS A 41 15.04 10.24 -2.16
CA HIS A 41 15.50 9.77 -3.47
C HIS A 41 14.72 10.34 -4.66
N ASP A 42 13.79 11.26 -4.39
CA ASP A 42 12.92 11.87 -5.41
C ASP A 42 12.19 10.80 -6.26
N ILE A 43 11.55 9.84 -5.57
CA ILE A 43 10.79 8.76 -6.19
C ILE A 43 9.31 9.14 -6.16
N ARG A 44 8.74 9.33 -7.34
CA ARG A 44 7.32 9.64 -7.50
C ARG A 44 6.45 8.39 -7.51
N PHE A 45 6.88 7.37 -8.26
CA PHE A 45 6.21 6.07 -8.34
C PHE A 45 7.19 4.94 -8.14
N ALA A 46 6.80 3.97 -7.37
CA ALA A 46 7.53 2.72 -7.26
C ALA A 46 6.60 1.56 -6.91
N LYS A 47 7.01 0.38 -7.31
CA LYS A 47 6.40 -0.87 -6.89
C LYS A 47 7.20 -1.48 -5.76
N ILE A 48 6.52 -1.84 -4.69
CA ILE A 48 7.06 -2.68 -3.62
C ILE A 48 6.74 -4.12 -3.99
N HIS A 49 7.79 -4.92 -4.27
CA HIS A 49 7.62 -6.29 -4.74
C HIS A 49 7.50 -7.28 -3.61
N ALA A 50 8.26 -7.09 -2.56
CA ALA A 50 8.35 -7.98 -1.43
C ALA A 50 8.94 -7.28 -0.22
N ALA A 51 8.70 -7.85 0.94
CA ALA A 51 9.53 -7.63 2.11
C ALA A 51 9.91 -9.00 2.68
N PHE A 52 11.08 -9.06 3.26
CA PHE A 52 11.72 -10.28 3.71
C PHE A 52 12.40 -10.05 5.05
N MET A 53 12.44 -11.10 5.85
CA MET A 53 13.04 -11.15 7.18
C MET A 53 12.33 -10.33 8.26
N GLY A 54 12.62 -10.67 9.50
CA GLY A 54 12.16 -9.97 10.70
C GLY A 54 10.66 -10.01 10.90
N GLY A 55 10.21 -9.10 11.72
CA GLY A 55 8.82 -9.02 12.11
C GLY A 55 8.40 -7.60 12.47
N LEU A 56 7.14 -7.49 12.84
CA LEU A 56 6.53 -6.25 13.31
C LEU A 56 6.04 -6.42 14.76
N GLN A 57 6.25 -5.38 15.55
CA GLN A 57 5.74 -5.29 16.91
C GLN A 57 5.69 -3.82 17.38
N PRO A 58 4.52 -3.19 17.41
CA PRO A 58 3.24 -3.70 16.91
C PRO A 58 3.16 -3.72 15.37
N ALA A 59 2.11 -4.37 14.82
CA ALA A 59 1.63 -4.16 13.47
C ALA A 59 0.24 -3.52 13.54
N ARG A 60 0.04 -2.43 12.83
CA ARG A 60 -1.24 -1.73 12.69
C ARG A 60 -1.73 -1.83 11.25
N TYR A 61 -3.01 -2.09 11.08
CA TYR A 61 -3.55 -2.30 9.75
C TYR A 61 -5.06 -2.06 9.67
N LEU A 62 -5.53 -1.84 8.47
CA LEU A 62 -6.95 -1.81 8.11
C LEU A 62 -7.30 -3.04 7.29
N MET A 63 -8.54 -3.48 7.43
CA MET A 63 -9.17 -4.46 6.55
C MET A 63 -10.43 -3.85 5.94
N TRP A 64 -10.68 -4.19 4.70
CA TRP A 64 -11.96 -3.92 4.07
C TRP A 64 -12.89 -5.09 4.33
N THR A 65 -14.08 -4.79 4.81
CA THR A 65 -15.11 -5.81 5.09
C THR A 65 -16.43 -5.39 4.44
N PRO A 66 -17.24 -6.38 4.02
CA PRO A 66 -18.59 -6.06 3.54
C PRO A 66 -19.40 -5.38 4.65
N ASP A 67 -20.18 -4.37 4.30
CA ASP A 67 -21.16 -3.80 5.22
C ASP A 67 -22.19 -4.85 5.57
N THR A 68 -22.43 -5.06 6.86
CA THR A 68 -23.43 -6.06 7.33
C THR A 68 -24.84 -5.70 6.94
N ARG A 69 -25.11 -4.42 6.64
CA ARG A 69 -26.43 -3.92 6.22
C ARG A 69 -26.60 -3.89 4.71
N ASP A 70 -25.48 -3.78 3.98
CA ASP A 70 -25.44 -3.81 2.53
C ASP A 70 -24.18 -4.57 2.08
N PRO A 71 -24.30 -5.91 1.87
CA PRO A 71 -23.15 -6.75 1.51
C PRO A 71 -22.52 -6.43 0.16
N GLN A 72 -23.11 -5.56 -0.65
CA GLN A 72 -22.51 -5.09 -1.90
C GLN A 72 -21.57 -3.92 -1.68
N ASN A 73 -21.66 -3.26 -0.54
CA ASN A 73 -20.76 -2.20 -0.14
C ASN A 73 -19.70 -2.70 0.84
N TRP A 74 -18.53 -2.13 0.72
CA TRP A 74 -17.38 -2.42 1.57
C TRP A 74 -17.03 -1.18 2.37
N HIS A 75 -16.56 -1.37 3.58
CA HIS A 75 -16.03 -0.28 4.39
C HIS A 75 -14.73 -0.70 5.07
N ASN A 76 -13.92 0.29 5.40
CA ASN A 76 -12.75 0.06 6.23
C ASN A 76 -13.17 -0.20 7.67
N GLU A 77 -12.72 -1.32 8.21
CA GLU A 77 -12.82 -1.56 9.65
C GLU A 77 -11.97 -0.56 10.44
N SER A 78 -12.30 -0.40 11.72
CA SER A 78 -11.43 0.33 12.62
C SER A 78 -10.04 -0.28 12.63
N PRO A 79 -8.97 0.54 12.74
CA PRO A 79 -7.63 0.02 12.74
C PRO A 79 -7.42 -1.08 13.77
N ALA A 80 -6.96 -2.23 13.31
CA ALA A 80 -6.53 -3.33 14.16
C ALA A 80 -5.05 -3.17 14.54
N THR A 81 -4.69 -3.73 15.68
CA THR A 81 -3.30 -3.71 16.16
C THR A 81 -2.93 -5.06 16.73
N THR A 82 -1.89 -5.66 16.18
CA THR A 82 -1.28 -6.87 16.72
C THR A 82 -0.10 -6.49 17.62
N GLN A 83 -0.20 -6.76 18.90
CA GLN A 83 0.85 -6.40 19.88
C GLN A 83 1.98 -7.42 19.95
N ASN A 84 1.70 -8.65 19.60
CA ASN A 84 2.70 -9.71 19.61
C ASN A 84 3.64 -9.60 18.43
N LEU A 85 4.89 -9.98 18.64
CA LEU A 85 5.85 -10.10 17.55
C LEU A 85 5.32 -11.08 16.51
N SER A 86 5.21 -10.62 15.29
CA SER A 86 4.75 -11.42 14.15
C SER A 86 5.74 -11.29 13.01
N MET A 87 6.10 -12.42 12.40
CA MET A 87 7.02 -12.43 11.26
C MET A 87 6.34 -11.88 10.01
N VAL A 88 7.06 -11.08 9.25
CA VAL A 88 6.63 -10.67 7.91
C VAL A 88 6.76 -11.87 6.97
N LEU A 89 5.62 -12.34 6.46
CA LEU A 89 5.56 -13.45 5.49
C LEU A 89 5.55 -12.93 4.06
N SER A 90 4.88 -11.82 3.83
CA SER A 90 4.83 -11.13 2.54
C SER A 90 4.46 -9.67 2.74
N MET A 91 4.93 -8.83 1.84
CA MET A 91 4.56 -7.43 1.75
C MET A 91 4.64 -7.00 0.30
N SER A 92 3.64 -6.28 -0.17
CA SER A 92 3.62 -5.73 -1.52
C SER A 92 2.85 -4.42 -1.52
N GLY A 93 3.04 -3.62 -2.55
CA GLY A 93 2.35 -2.36 -2.63
C GLY A 93 2.97 -1.43 -3.64
N MET A 94 2.69 -0.16 -3.45
CA MET A 94 3.23 0.88 -4.29
C MET A 94 3.53 2.14 -3.49
N ILE A 95 4.45 2.92 -4.02
CA ILE A 95 4.66 4.31 -3.66
C ILE A 95 4.02 5.14 -4.76
N HIS A 96 3.21 6.10 -4.38
CA HIS A 96 2.61 7.08 -5.29
C HIS A 96 2.47 8.43 -4.60
N PRO A 97 2.38 9.53 -5.34
CA PRO A 97 2.11 10.83 -4.74
C PRO A 97 0.67 10.85 -4.19
N ARG A 98 0.46 11.57 -3.12
CA ARG A 98 -0.88 11.96 -2.64
C ARG A 98 -0.94 13.47 -2.39
N PRO A 99 -2.08 14.12 -2.61
CA PRO A 99 -2.24 15.53 -2.31
C PRO A 99 -2.15 15.78 -0.80
N THR A 100 -1.54 16.92 -0.45
CA THR A 100 -1.51 17.42 0.91
C THR A 100 -2.55 18.53 1.10
N GLU A 101 -2.95 18.79 2.35
CA GLU A 101 -3.89 19.89 2.67
C GLU A 101 -3.35 21.27 2.24
N GLY A 102 -2.04 21.43 2.13
CA GLY A 102 -1.38 22.66 1.67
C GLY A 102 -1.33 22.83 0.14
N GLY A 103 -1.90 21.94 -0.63
CA GLY A 103 -1.94 21.98 -2.10
C GLY A 103 -0.66 21.49 -2.78
N GLY A 104 0.23 20.81 -2.04
CA GLY A 104 1.38 20.10 -2.58
C GLY A 104 1.11 18.60 -2.70
N GLU A 105 2.17 17.86 -2.94
CA GLU A 105 2.15 16.39 -2.96
C GLU A 105 3.22 15.84 -2.02
N GLU A 106 2.97 14.68 -1.47
CA GLU A 106 3.94 13.91 -0.69
C GLU A 106 3.93 12.44 -1.12
N PRO A 107 5.05 11.71 -0.99
CA PRO A 107 5.06 10.27 -1.20
C PRO A 107 4.13 9.56 -0.22
N PHE A 108 3.33 8.67 -0.72
CA PHE A 108 2.50 7.78 0.08
C PHE A 108 2.86 6.32 -0.20
N ALA A 109 3.10 5.56 0.85
CA ALA A 109 3.38 4.13 0.77
C ALA A 109 2.11 3.34 1.05
N ALA A 110 1.41 2.93 -0.01
CA ALA A 110 0.27 2.04 0.07
C ALA A 110 0.78 0.59 0.14
N ILE A 111 0.78 -0.01 1.31
CA ILE A 111 1.39 -1.31 1.55
C ILE A 111 0.34 -2.30 2.03
N HIS A 112 0.22 -3.42 1.34
CA HIS A 112 -0.46 -4.61 1.83
C HIS A 112 0.54 -5.61 2.37
N PHE A 113 0.16 -6.32 3.41
CA PHE A 113 1.07 -7.24 4.09
C PHE A 113 0.36 -8.49 4.60
N VAL A 114 1.14 -9.51 4.86
CA VAL A 114 0.75 -10.69 5.64
C VAL A 114 1.82 -10.95 6.68
N ILE A 115 1.40 -11.11 7.92
CA ILE A 115 2.26 -11.52 9.03
C ILE A 115 1.74 -12.82 9.64
N GLY A 116 2.65 -13.63 10.15
CA GLY A 116 2.34 -14.84 10.87
C GLY A 116 2.86 -14.78 12.29
N GLY A 117 2.08 -15.29 13.22
CA GLY A 117 2.50 -15.46 14.61
C GLY A 117 3.26 -16.77 14.84
N ALA A 118 3.73 -16.95 16.07
CA ALA A 118 4.32 -18.22 16.50
C ALA A 118 3.24 -19.30 16.60
N TRP A 119 3.53 -20.46 16.09
CA TRP A 119 2.93 -21.81 16.27
C TRP A 119 1.41 -21.92 16.14
N ASP A 120 0.62 -21.07 16.76
CA ASP A 120 -0.84 -21.15 16.87
C ASP A 120 -1.56 -19.83 16.55
N VAL A 121 -0.83 -18.79 16.22
CA VAL A 121 -1.40 -17.52 15.81
C VAL A 121 -1.67 -17.55 14.30
N PRO A 122 -2.92 -17.40 13.87
CA PRO A 122 -3.24 -17.38 12.45
C PRO A 122 -2.51 -16.23 11.74
N ALA A 123 -2.20 -16.44 10.46
CA ALA A 123 -1.72 -15.36 9.62
C ALA A 123 -2.81 -14.29 9.48
N VAL A 124 -2.41 -13.04 9.60
CA VAL A 124 -3.28 -11.88 9.40
C VAL A 124 -2.63 -10.93 8.40
N GLY A 125 -3.44 -10.14 7.74
CA GLY A 125 -2.95 -9.16 6.77
C GLY A 125 -3.99 -8.10 6.49
N GLY A 126 -3.62 -7.14 5.67
CA GLY A 126 -4.46 -6.02 5.30
C GLY A 126 -3.63 -4.87 4.76
N HIS A 127 -4.18 -3.67 4.83
CA HIS A 127 -3.47 -2.44 4.51
C HIS A 127 -2.66 -1.97 5.72
N LEU A 128 -1.34 -1.95 5.57
CA LEU A 128 -0.42 -1.56 6.65
C LEU A 128 -0.54 -0.07 6.95
N LEU A 129 -0.55 0.27 8.21
CA LEU A 129 -0.60 1.64 8.70
C LEU A 129 0.71 2.04 9.37
N ASP A 130 0.95 3.34 9.42
CA ASP A 130 1.95 3.94 10.31
C ASP A 130 1.72 3.53 11.77
N GLY A 131 2.81 3.47 12.53
CA GLY A 131 2.84 2.81 13.84
C GLY A 131 3.13 1.31 13.76
N SER A 132 3.45 0.78 12.58
CA SER A 132 3.91 -0.60 12.38
C SER A 132 5.44 -0.67 12.48
N ILE A 133 5.92 -1.16 13.62
CA ILE A 133 7.32 -1.02 14.03
C ILE A 133 8.10 -2.31 13.78
N VAL A 134 9.22 -2.17 13.09
CA VAL A 134 10.15 -3.25 12.82
C VAL A 134 10.74 -3.81 14.10
N LYS A 135 10.78 -5.13 14.18
CA LYS A 135 11.52 -5.90 15.18
C LYS A 135 12.51 -6.83 14.48
N GLY A 136 13.78 -6.64 14.79
CA GLY A 136 14.86 -7.25 14.02
C GLY A 136 15.19 -6.42 12.77
N VAL A 137 15.11 -7.03 11.61
CA VAL A 137 15.41 -6.40 10.32
C VAL A 137 14.33 -6.76 9.32
N VAL A 138 13.85 -5.77 8.55
CA VAL A 138 12.97 -6.00 7.39
C VAL A 138 13.65 -5.43 6.15
N GLU A 139 13.76 -6.21 5.10
CA GLU A 139 14.27 -5.77 3.81
C GLU A 139 13.12 -5.60 2.83
N VAL A 140 13.02 -4.42 2.23
CA VAL A 140 11.95 -4.06 1.28
C VAL A 140 12.57 -3.88 -0.10
N PHE A 141 12.06 -4.61 -1.08
CA PHE A 141 12.52 -4.56 -2.48
C PHE A 141 11.62 -3.62 -3.27
N ILE A 142 12.22 -2.60 -3.85
CA ILE A 142 11.52 -1.50 -4.49
C ILE A 142 12.05 -1.29 -5.90
N THR A 143 11.13 -1.23 -6.87
CA THR A 143 11.41 -0.82 -8.25
C THR A 143 10.75 0.51 -8.53
N GLU A 144 11.52 1.52 -8.88
CA GLU A 144 10.99 2.78 -9.40
C GLU A 144 10.27 2.57 -10.73
N ILE A 145 9.15 3.25 -10.91
CA ILE A 145 8.35 3.22 -12.14
C ILE A 145 8.37 4.60 -12.76
N LEU A 146 8.70 4.64 -14.05
CA LEU A 146 8.81 5.86 -14.84
C LEU A 146 7.71 5.91 -15.91
N GLY A 147 7.37 7.12 -16.33
CA GLY A 147 6.39 7.33 -17.39
C GLY A 147 4.94 7.29 -16.93
N LEU A 148 4.71 7.34 -15.61
CA LEU A 148 3.37 7.39 -15.03
C LEU A 148 3.14 8.69 -14.26
N ASP A 149 1.90 9.13 -14.26
CA ASP A 149 1.37 10.09 -13.31
C ASP A 149 0.00 9.65 -12.80
N VAL A 150 -0.46 10.21 -11.68
CA VAL A 150 -1.78 9.97 -11.12
C VAL A 150 -2.72 11.09 -11.53
N LEU A 151 -3.86 10.72 -12.08
CA LEU A 151 -4.99 11.62 -12.21
C LEU A 151 -5.72 11.64 -10.87
N TYR A 152 -5.50 12.67 -10.07
CA TYR A 152 -6.31 12.85 -8.88
C TYR A 152 -7.75 13.16 -9.27
N PRO A 153 -8.72 12.40 -8.79
CA PRO A 153 -10.11 12.76 -8.98
C PRO A 153 -10.33 14.14 -8.36
N THR A 154 -10.89 15.04 -9.15
CA THR A 154 -11.33 16.33 -8.64
C THR A 154 -12.32 16.09 -7.50
N GLN A 155 -12.02 16.61 -6.34
CA GLN A 155 -12.69 16.70 -5.03
C GLN A 155 -14.04 15.98 -4.74
N LYS A 156 -14.70 15.37 -5.71
CA LYS A 156 -16.01 14.74 -5.58
C LYS A 156 -16.02 13.22 -5.45
N GLN A 157 -14.89 12.55 -5.54
CA GLN A 157 -14.89 11.15 -5.95
C GLN A 157 -14.22 10.16 -5.01
N VAL A 158 -13.73 10.57 -3.90
CA VAL A 158 -13.34 9.59 -2.90
C VAL A 158 -14.33 9.66 -1.75
N ASP A 159 -15.49 9.16 -2.00
CA ASP A 159 -16.27 8.59 -0.91
C ASP A 159 -15.59 7.25 -0.58
N PRO A 160 -14.93 7.14 0.59
CA PRO A 160 -14.29 5.89 0.99
C PRO A 160 -15.29 4.74 1.18
N HIS A 161 -16.56 4.99 1.00
CA HIS A 161 -17.66 4.01 1.10
C HIS A 161 -18.20 3.57 -0.26
N THR A 162 -17.86 4.25 -1.32
CA THR A 162 -18.16 3.83 -2.68
C THR A 162 -16.85 3.49 -3.36
N ASP A 163 -16.67 2.25 -3.76
CA ASP A 163 -15.47 1.69 -4.41
C ASP A 163 -15.19 2.27 -5.80
N GLU A 164 -15.61 3.46 -6.07
CA GLU A 164 -15.35 4.13 -7.33
C GLU A 164 -13.96 4.74 -7.34
N PHE A 165 -12.95 3.88 -7.46
CA PHE A 165 -11.69 4.33 -8.00
C PHE A 165 -11.94 4.85 -9.42
N PRO A 166 -11.42 6.04 -9.79
CA PRO A 166 -11.60 6.55 -11.14
C PRO A 166 -11.10 5.51 -12.15
N GLU A 167 -11.86 5.24 -13.19
CA GLU A 167 -11.49 4.33 -14.27
C GLU A 167 -10.11 4.63 -14.83
N ASN A 168 -9.69 5.90 -14.80
CA ASN A 168 -8.42 6.41 -15.26
C ASN A 168 -7.56 6.92 -14.10
N TRP A 169 -7.09 6.02 -13.23
CA TRP A 169 -6.21 6.37 -12.11
C TRP A 169 -4.83 6.83 -12.57
N TYR A 170 -4.33 6.29 -13.68
CA TYR A 170 -3.01 6.57 -14.21
C TYR A 170 -3.07 7.20 -15.59
N GLN A 171 -2.11 8.07 -15.89
CA GLN A 171 -1.83 8.60 -17.23
C GLN A 171 -0.35 8.42 -17.57
N GLU A 172 -0.06 8.33 -18.87
CA GLU A 172 1.31 8.37 -19.37
C GLU A 172 1.84 9.80 -19.31
N VAL A 173 3.10 9.92 -18.89
CA VAL A 173 3.86 11.16 -19.02
C VAL A 173 5.13 10.86 -19.80
N GLY A 174 5.38 11.68 -20.83
CA GLY A 174 6.48 11.51 -21.79
C GLY A 174 7.88 11.72 -21.18
#